data_4953e54cff05c85a001b6784196f1dac
#
_entry.id   4953e54cff05c85a001b6784196f1dac
#
_cell.length_a   1.000
_cell.length_b   1.000
_cell.length_c   1.000
_cell.angle_alpha   90.00
_cell.angle_beta   90.00
_cell.angle_gamma   90.00
#
_symmetry.space_group_name_H-M   'P 1'
#
loop_
_entity.id
_entity.type
_entity.pdbx_description
1 polymer ?
#
loop_
_entity_poly.entity_id
_entity_poly.type
_entity_poly.pdbx_seq_one_letter_code
_entity_poly.pdbx_strand_id
1 'polypeptide(L)'
;MTEDLLEQTDRLIERRPAAKEALVSYRELVRLMGEVEPQPGKIQVEGRLKHLKKKEGFPLFSRNDLPLDFETSWALMSKFLDHLTTTKREDTDGLKKALEKSKKDSDWMNKVFRAVLEKDDEHLKRMGEETDLDPKALQFLAQLALRPSLKALRDAVSTEIDKAGWDHGYCPLCGSLPNMAYFDKTGKRHLHCELCGEEWPHPRLNCPFCQNQVQKSLGYFHSEEEEGFRVDFCRKCNRYIKTVDKRIVEDAAPMELEYLASIHLDLLAHKHGFK
;
A
#
# COMPACT_ATOMS: atom_id res chain seq x y z
N MET A 1 2.16 18.54 1.70
CA MET A 1 2.17 17.09 1.39
C MET A 1 0.77 16.55 1.11
N THR A 2 -0.21 16.73 1.99
CA THR A 2 -1.62 16.33 1.74
C THR A 2 -2.23 17.15 0.61
N GLU A 3 -1.93 18.45 0.55
CA GLU A 3 -2.34 19.32 -0.55
C GLU A 3 -1.79 18.82 -1.89
N ASP A 4 -0.52 18.43 -1.95
CA ASP A 4 0.10 17.85 -3.15
C ASP A 4 -0.58 16.53 -3.55
N LEU A 5 -0.88 15.63 -2.58
CA LEU A 5 -1.58 14.38 -2.87
C LEU A 5 -3.02 14.61 -3.34
N LEU A 6 -3.72 15.61 -2.80
CA LEU A 6 -5.06 16.01 -3.25
C LEU A 6 -5.01 16.55 -4.68
N GLU A 7 -4.05 17.44 -4.99
CA GLU A 7 -3.86 17.98 -6.35
C GLU A 7 -3.54 16.86 -7.35
N GLN A 8 -2.65 15.94 -6.99
CA GLN A 8 -2.33 14.77 -7.83
C GLN A 8 -3.55 13.88 -8.04
N THR A 9 -4.39 13.69 -6.99
CA THR A 9 -5.64 12.93 -7.12
C THR A 9 -6.62 13.62 -8.06
N ASP A 10 -6.77 14.94 -7.97
CA ASP A 10 -7.65 15.72 -8.86
C ASP A 10 -7.19 15.61 -10.33
N ARG A 11 -5.90 15.75 -10.60
CA ARG A 11 -5.33 15.55 -11.94
C ARG A 11 -5.58 14.13 -12.47
N LEU A 12 -5.47 13.13 -11.59
CA LEU A 12 -5.65 11.74 -11.97
C LEU A 12 -7.12 11.40 -12.25
N ILE A 13 -8.07 12.01 -11.52
CA ILE A 13 -9.52 11.92 -11.78
C ILE A 13 -9.86 12.38 -13.22
N GLU A 14 -9.23 13.46 -13.67
CA GLU A 14 -9.43 13.99 -15.04
C GLU A 14 -8.83 13.05 -16.11
N ARG A 15 -7.67 12.47 -15.82
CA ARG A 15 -6.94 11.60 -16.76
C ARG A 15 -7.44 10.17 -16.83
N ARG A 16 -8.12 9.69 -15.78
CA ARG A 16 -8.54 8.28 -15.60
C ARG A 16 -10.04 8.16 -15.39
N PRO A 17 -10.89 8.42 -16.42
CA PRO A 17 -12.35 8.37 -16.26
C PRO A 17 -12.86 7.03 -15.73
N ALA A 18 -12.22 5.91 -16.12
CA ALA A 18 -12.59 4.58 -15.66
C ALA A 18 -12.37 4.35 -14.16
N ALA A 19 -11.46 5.09 -13.54
CA ALA A 19 -11.17 5.02 -12.09
C ALA A 19 -11.80 6.17 -11.30
N LYS A 20 -12.56 7.05 -11.94
CA LYS A 20 -13.07 8.31 -11.36
C LYS A 20 -13.80 8.11 -10.04
N GLU A 21 -14.75 7.18 -9.97
CA GLU A 21 -15.56 6.95 -8.76
C GLU A 21 -14.69 6.51 -7.57
N ALA A 22 -13.74 5.60 -7.82
CA ALA A 22 -12.81 5.14 -6.81
C ALA A 22 -11.88 6.26 -6.34
N LEU A 23 -11.35 7.06 -7.27
CA LEU A 23 -10.46 8.18 -6.96
C LEU A 23 -11.18 9.31 -6.22
N VAL A 24 -12.44 9.63 -6.59
CA VAL A 24 -13.25 10.63 -5.87
C VAL A 24 -13.51 10.17 -4.43
N SER A 25 -13.86 8.91 -4.24
CA SER A 25 -14.06 8.35 -2.89
C SER A 25 -12.76 8.36 -2.09
N TYR A 26 -11.63 8.00 -2.71
CA TYR A 26 -10.31 8.01 -2.09
C TYR A 26 -9.84 9.42 -1.72
N ARG A 27 -10.11 10.41 -2.57
CA ARG A 27 -9.77 11.82 -2.35
C ARG A 27 -10.27 12.35 -1.00
N GLU A 28 -11.52 12.02 -0.64
CA GLU A 28 -12.09 12.43 0.65
C GLU A 28 -11.38 11.76 1.83
N LEU A 29 -10.99 10.49 1.69
CA LEU A 29 -10.19 9.80 2.70
C LEU A 29 -8.78 10.43 2.83
N VAL A 30 -8.16 10.82 1.70
CA VAL A 30 -6.88 11.56 1.70
C VAL A 30 -7.02 12.90 2.43
N ARG A 31 -8.11 13.63 2.22
CA ARG A 31 -8.37 14.88 2.95
C ARG A 31 -8.39 14.65 4.46
N LEU A 32 -9.11 13.63 4.91
CA LEU A 32 -9.16 13.26 6.33
C LEU A 32 -7.80 12.81 6.88
N MET A 33 -6.98 12.13 6.07
CA MET A 33 -5.60 11.78 6.44
C MET A 33 -4.73 13.02 6.68
N GLY A 34 -5.00 14.12 5.99
CA GLY A 34 -4.30 15.39 6.19
C GLY A 34 -4.65 16.14 7.48
N GLU A 35 -5.71 15.73 8.16
CA GLU A 35 -6.12 16.33 9.43
C GLU A 35 -5.41 15.72 10.67
N VAL A 36 -4.51 14.75 10.47
CA VAL A 36 -3.82 14.08 11.55
C VAL A 36 -2.30 14.23 11.41
N GLU A 37 -1.63 14.37 12.55
CA GLU A 37 -0.17 14.47 12.66
C GLU A 37 0.36 13.36 13.59
N PRO A 38 0.50 12.13 13.08
CA PRO A 38 0.95 11.03 13.91
C PRO A 38 2.40 11.21 14.36
N GLN A 39 2.67 10.82 15.58
CA GLN A 39 4.02 10.80 16.13
C GLN A 39 4.54 9.37 16.09
N PRO A 40 5.69 9.11 15.42
CA PRO A 40 6.27 7.78 15.46
C PRO A 40 6.63 7.44 16.91
N GLY A 41 6.39 6.19 17.29
CA GLY A 41 6.81 5.67 18.60
C GLY A 41 8.33 5.77 18.78
N LYS A 42 8.83 5.38 19.96
CA LYS A 42 10.26 5.39 20.22
C LYS A 42 11.00 4.50 19.22
N ILE A 43 11.77 5.13 18.35
CA ILE A 43 12.59 4.45 17.36
C ILE A 43 13.96 4.20 17.98
N GLN A 44 14.29 2.93 18.22
CA GLN A 44 15.62 2.50 18.64
C GLN A 44 16.21 1.61 17.56
N VAL A 45 17.10 2.17 16.74
CA VAL A 45 17.84 1.44 15.72
C VAL A 45 19.30 1.41 16.11
N GLU A 46 19.73 0.34 16.75
CA GLU A 46 21.15 0.14 17.07
C GLU A 46 21.95 -0.08 15.77
N GLY A 47 22.98 0.75 15.53
CA GLY A 47 23.73 0.73 14.29
C GLY A 47 24.34 -0.63 13.94
N ARG A 48 24.84 -1.37 14.94
CA ARG A 48 25.37 -2.73 14.74
C ARG A 48 24.28 -3.72 14.31
N LEU A 49 23.12 -3.67 14.96
CA LEU A 49 21.98 -4.55 14.66
C LEU A 49 21.41 -4.26 13.26
N LYS A 50 21.32 -2.99 12.87
CA LYS A 50 20.93 -2.56 11.52
C LYS A 50 21.81 -3.17 10.45
N HIS A 51 23.14 -3.08 10.61
CA HIS A 51 24.08 -3.65 9.64
C HIS A 51 23.97 -5.16 9.54
N LEU A 52 23.79 -5.85 10.66
CA LEU A 52 23.60 -7.30 10.68
C LEU A 52 22.26 -7.69 10.01
N LYS A 53 21.16 -7.02 10.32
CA LYS A 53 19.87 -7.27 9.69
C LYS A 53 19.98 -7.15 8.17
N LYS A 54 20.55 -6.07 7.65
CA LYS A 54 20.74 -5.89 6.21
C LYS A 54 21.58 -7.01 5.60
N LYS A 55 22.71 -7.36 6.22
CA LYS A 55 23.61 -8.41 5.72
C LYS A 55 22.91 -9.77 5.62
N GLU A 56 22.06 -10.09 6.59
CA GLU A 56 21.30 -11.34 6.62
C GLU A 56 19.96 -11.27 5.84
N GLY A 57 19.67 -10.13 5.19
CA GLY A 57 18.44 -9.94 4.42
C GLY A 57 17.19 -9.68 5.27
N PHE A 58 17.34 -9.24 6.52
CA PHE A 58 16.20 -8.87 7.35
C PHE A 58 15.82 -7.40 7.17
N PRO A 59 14.51 -7.06 7.14
CA PRO A 59 14.07 -5.67 7.12
C PRO A 59 14.45 -4.94 8.42
N LEU A 60 14.45 -3.62 8.37
CA LEU A 60 14.79 -2.79 9.53
C LEU A 60 13.87 -3.09 10.74
N PHE A 61 12.56 -3.21 10.47
CA PHE A 61 11.55 -3.65 11.44
C PHE A 61 10.81 -4.88 10.92
N SER A 62 10.35 -5.75 11.81
CA SER A 62 9.31 -6.71 11.44
C SER A 62 7.95 -6.00 11.39
N ARG A 63 7.00 -6.53 10.62
CA ARG A 63 5.65 -5.92 10.52
C ARG A 63 4.96 -5.81 11.88
N ASN A 64 5.21 -6.78 12.76
CA ASN A 64 4.54 -6.85 14.07
C ASN A 64 5.13 -5.89 15.09
N ASP A 65 6.37 -5.40 14.84
CA ASP A 65 7.13 -4.56 15.75
C ASP A 65 7.31 -3.12 15.25
N LEU A 66 6.49 -2.71 14.26
CA LEU A 66 6.51 -1.34 13.76
C LEU A 66 6.07 -0.37 14.87
N PRO A 67 6.90 0.64 15.22
CA PRO A 67 6.57 1.61 16.26
C PRO A 67 5.58 2.66 15.73
N LEU A 68 4.32 2.25 15.53
CA LEU A 68 3.25 3.06 14.96
C LEU A 68 2.43 3.78 16.04
N ASP A 69 1.90 4.93 15.68
CA ASP A 69 0.91 5.66 16.45
C ASP A 69 -0.49 5.08 16.20
N PHE A 70 -0.86 4.09 17.00
CA PHE A 70 -2.17 3.47 16.90
C PHE A 70 -3.30 4.37 17.38
N GLU A 71 -3.03 5.29 18.30
CA GLU A 71 -4.05 6.21 18.81
C GLU A 71 -4.52 7.16 17.70
N THR A 72 -3.58 7.80 17.00
CA THR A 72 -3.90 8.64 15.83
C THR A 72 -4.53 7.82 14.71
N SER A 73 -4.05 6.60 14.45
CA SER A 73 -4.62 5.71 13.45
C SER A 73 -6.05 5.30 13.79
N TRP A 74 -6.34 5.07 15.07
CA TRP A 74 -7.69 4.78 15.55
C TRP A 74 -8.63 5.98 15.36
N ALA A 75 -8.22 7.17 15.78
CA ALA A 75 -8.98 8.39 15.57
C ALA A 75 -9.32 8.61 14.09
N LEU A 76 -8.36 8.38 13.21
CA LEU A 76 -8.54 8.50 11.75
C LEU A 76 -9.52 7.43 11.21
N MET A 77 -9.40 6.18 11.64
CA MET A 77 -10.33 5.12 11.23
C MET A 77 -11.77 5.46 11.63
N SER A 78 -11.98 6.00 12.83
CA SER A 78 -13.28 6.45 13.29
C SER A 78 -13.83 7.58 12.42
N LYS A 79 -13.00 8.54 12.01
CA LYS A 79 -13.38 9.60 11.05
C LYS A 79 -13.76 9.01 9.68
N PHE A 80 -13.05 8.00 9.17
CA PHE A 80 -13.41 7.34 7.91
C PHE A 80 -14.77 6.68 8.00
N LEU A 81 -15.01 5.92 9.06
CA LEU A 81 -16.30 5.25 9.28
C LEU A 81 -17.44 6.27 9.41
N ASP A 82 -17.24 7.35 10.14
CA ASP A 82 -18.25 8.41 10.29
C ASP A 82 -18.55 9.09 8.94
N HIS A 83 -17.53 9.48 8.20
CA HIS A 83 -17.67 10.07 6.86
C HIS A 83 -18.43 9.15 5.92
N LEU A 84 -18.08 7.86 5.87
CA LEU A 84 -18.70 6.90 4.98
C LEU A 84 -20.16 6.58 5.38
N THR A 85 -20.51 6.67 6.66
CA THR A 85 -21.90 6.51 7.10
C THR A 85 -22.77 7.71 6.75
N THR A 86 -22.20 8.90 6.64
CA THR A 86 -22.92 10.14 6.30
C THR A 86 -23.05 10.35 4.81
N THR A 87 -22.17 9.73 3.97
CA THR A 87 -22.33 9.76 2.53
C THR A 87 -23.50 8.87 2.12
N LYS A 88 -24.40 9.40 1.26
CA LYS A 88 -25.59 8.69 0.78
C LYS A 88 -25.21 7.47 -0.07
N ARG A 89 -24.78 6.38 0.56
CA ARG A 89 -24.51 5.10 -0.07
C ARG A 89 -25.56 4.09 0.36
N GLU A 90 -25.91 3.21 -0.52
CA GLU A 90 -26.68 2.01 -0.17
C GLU A 90 -25.83 1.14 0.74
N ASP A 91 -26.44 0.48 1.71
CA ASP A 91 -25.80 -0.47 2.65
C ASP A 91 -24.72 0.14 3.57
N THR A 92 -25.15 1.00 4.50
CA THR A 92 -24.26 1.60 5.51
C THR A 92 -24.33 0.91 6.89
N ASP A 93 -25.10 -0.15 7.05
CA ASP A 93 -25.35 -0.73 8.39
C ASP A 93 -24.09 -1.37 8.97
N GLY A 94 -23.29 -2.05 8.16
CA GLY A 94 -21.98 -2.56 8.59
C GLY A 94 -21.01 -1.45 9.00
N LEU A 95 -20.99 -0.33 8.29
CA LEU A 95 -20.19 0.85 8.64
C LEU A 95 -20.62 1.46 9.97
N LYS A 96 -21.94 1.59 10.22
CA LYS A 96 -22.48 2.11 11.48
C LYS A 96 -22.10 1.21 12.65
N LYS A 97 -22.27 -0.11 12.52
CA LYS A 97 -21.87 -1.09 13.54
C LYS A 97 -20.37 -1.02 13.84
N ALA A 98 -19.52 -0.94 12.82
CA ALA A 98 -18.08 -0.79 12.97
C ALA A 98 -17.73 0.54 13.66
N LEU A 99 -18.39 1.65 13.33
CA LEU A 99 -18.22 2.94 13.98
C LEU A 99 -18.64 2.90 15.46
N GLU A 100 -19.78 2.31 15.78
CA GLU A 100 -20.21 2.15 17.18
C GLU A 100 -19.23 1.27 17.96
N LYS A 101 -18.77 0.18 17.37
CA LYS A 101 -17.81 -0.72 18.01
C LYS A 101 -16.47 -0.02 18.23
N SER A 102 -15.99 0.74 17.26
CA SER A 102 -14.74 1.52 17.37
C SER A 102 -14.79 2.54 18.53
N LYS A 103 -15.95 3.13 18.79
CA LYS A 103 -16.15 4.09 19.90
C LYS A 103 -16.23 3.43 21.28
N LYS A 104 -16.66 2.17 21.34
CA LYS A 104 -16.91 1.44 22.61
C LYS A 104 -15.76 0.51 22.99
N ASP A 105 -14.97 0.05 22.04
CA ASP A 105 -13.98 -1.02 22.21
C ASP A 105 -12.67 -0.67 21.51
N SER A 106 -11.78 0.00 22.23
CA SER A 106 -10.43 0.32 21.73
C SER A 106 -9.56 -0.92 21.45
N ASP A 107 -9.82 -2.03 22.16
CA ASP A 107 -9.11 -3.28 21.96
C ASP A 107 -9.48 -3.92 20.62
N TRP A 108 -10.75 -3.81 20.21
CA TRP A 108 -11.19 -4.26 18.89
C TRP A 108 -10.41 -3.56 17.75
N MET A 109 -10.25 -2.24 17.83
CA MET A 109 -9.47 -1.49 16.82
C MET A 109 -8.01 -1.91 16.78
N ASN A 110 -7.39 -2.10 17.95
CA ASN A 110 -6.01 -2.57 18.01
C ASN A 110 -5.86 -3.97 17.39
N LYS A 111 -6.84 -4.85 17.58
CA LYS A 111 -6.88 -6.18 16.94
C LYS A 111 -7.01 -6.06 15.43
N VAL A 112 -7.86 -5.15 14.90
CA VAL A 112 -7.96 -4.89 13.46
C VAL A 112 -6.61 -4.47 12.90
N PHE A 113 -5.93 -3.49 13.49
CA PHE A 113 -4.64 -3.03 13.02
C PHE A 113 -3.57 -4.13 13.08
N ARG A 114 -3.53 -4.90 14.17
CA ARG A 114 -2.61 -6.05 14.27
C ARG A 114 -2.87 -7.09 13.22
N ALA A 115 -4.13 -7.47 13.00
CA ALA A 115 -4.51 -8.44 11.97
C ALA A 115 -4.08 -7.98 10.57
N VAL A 116 -4.20 -6.67 10.27
CA VAL A 116 -3.69 -6.08 9.03
C VAL A 116 -2.16 -6.20 8.93
N LEU A 117 -1.44 -5.85 10.00
CA LEU A 117 0.01 -5.94 10.04
C LEU A 117 0.52 -7.38 9.94
N GLU A 118 -0.15 -8.32 10.58
CA GLU A 118 0.19 -9.76 10.61
C GLU A 118 -0.27 -10.51 9.35
N LYS A 119 -1.14 -9.90 8.52
CA LYS A 119 -1.82 -10.55 7.39
C LYS A 119 -2.69 -11.72 7.84
N ASP A 120 -3.36 -11.56 8.98
CA ASP A 120 -4.30 -12.54 9.51
C ASP A 120 -5.70 -12.32 8.91
N ASP A 121 -5.89 -12.86 7.69
CA ASP A 121 -7.14 -12.73 6.95
C ASP A 121 -8.32 -13.42 7.66
N GLU A 122 -8.06 -14.49 8.42
CA GLU A 122 -9.11 -15.19 9.19
C GLU A 122 -9.60 -14.33 10.36
N HIS A 123 -8.68 -13.64 11.03
CA HIS A 123 -9.05 -12.70 12.10
C HIS A 123 -9.83 -11.51 11.54
N LEU A 124 -9.36 -10.92 10.44
CA LEU A 124 -10.08 -9.84 9.76
C LEU A 124 -11.48 -10.27 9.30
N LYS A 125 -11.63 -11.51 8.81
CA LYS A 125 -12.93 -12.06 8.45
C LYS A 125 -13.88 -12.11 9.66
N ARG A 126 -13.44 -12.65 10.78
CA ARG A 126 -14.26 -12.69 12.02
C ARG A 126 -14.67 -11.30 12.49
N MET A 127 -13.73 -10.35 12.44
CA MET A 127 -14.00 -8.97 12.86
C MET A 127 -14.98 -8.25 11.92
N GLY A 128 -14.92 -8.54 10.62
CA GLY A 128 -15.90 -8.08 9.65
C GLY A 128 -17.29 -8.67 9.92
N GLU A 129 -17.37 -9.98 10.19
CA GLU A 129 -18.63 -10.67 10.55
C GLU A 129 -19.27 -10.10 11.83
N GLU A 130 -18.47 -9.69 12.84
CA GLU A 130 -18.98 -9.04 14.06
C GLU A 130 -19.68 -7.69 13.81
N THR A 131 -19.36 -7.04 12.70
CA THR A 131 -19.89 -5.72 12.37
C THR A 131 -20.72 -5.70 11.09
N ASP A 132 -20.92 -6.86 10.45
CA ASP A 132 -21.53 -6.99 9.11
C ASP A 132 -20.83 -6.12 8.04
N LEU A 133 -19.55 -5.82 8.25
CA LEU A 133 -18.73 -5.09 7.28
C LEU A 133 -17.88 -6.06 6.46
N ASP A 134 -17.86 -5.88 5.15
CA ASP A 134 -17.00 -6.69 4.28
C ASP A 134 -15.54 -6.70 4.79
N PRO A 135 -14.91 -7.87 5.00
CA PRO A 135 -13.56 -7.95 5.56
C PRO A 135 -12.50 -7.23 4.73
N LYS A 136 -12.66 -7.16 3.39
CA LYS A 136 -11.74 -6.43 2.52
C LYS A 136 -11.93 -4.92 2.65
N ALA A 137 -13.17 -4.46 2.84
CA ALA A 137 -13.45 -3.07 3.13
C ALA A 137 -12.85 -2.66 4.49
N LEU A 138 -13.03 -3.49 5.53
CA LEU A 138 -12.41 -3.29 6.83
C LEU A 138 -10.88 -3.24 6.74
N GLN A 139 -10.28 -4.18 6.04
CA GLN A 139 -8.83 -4.23 5.79
C GLN A 139 -8.34 -2.97 5.06
N PHE A 140 -9.03 -2.57 4.01
CA PHE A 140 -8.69 -1.38 3.22
C PHE A 140 -8.73 -0.09 4.07
N LEU A 141 -9.80 0.12 4.83
CA LEU A 141 -9.93 1.30 5.70
C LEU A 141 -8.88 1.31 6.80
N ALA A 142 -8.59 0.16 7.41
CA ALA A 142 -7.55 0.04 8.43
C ALA A 142 -6.14 0.29 7.85
N GLN A 143 -5.84 -0.22 6.66
CA GLN A 143 -4.59 0.09 5.96
C GLN A 143 -4.45 1.58 5.68
N LEU A 144 -5.51 2.24 5.24
CA LEU A 144 -5.50 3.68 5.01
C LEU A 144 -5.29 4.47 6.31
N ALA A 145 -5.94 4.05 7.40
CA ALA A 145 -5.79 4.70 8.71
C ALA A 145 -4.37 4.58 9.29
N LEU A 146 -3.66 3.49 8.97
CA LEU A 146 -2.25 3.29 9.36
C LEU A 146 -1.27 4.10 8.51
N ARG A 147 -1.63 4.52 7.29
CA ARG A 147 -0.70 5.18 6.35
C ARG A 147 -0.01 6.42 6.89
N PRO A 148 -0.68 7.38 7.55
CA PRO A 148 0.01 8.55 8.10
C PRO A 148 1.09 8.16 9.12
N SER A 149 0.80 7.20 10.02
CA SER A 149 1.77 6.69 11.01
C SER A 149 2.93 5.94 10.36
N LEU A 150 2.65 5.12 9.33
CA LEU A 150 3.68 4.43 8.54
C LEU A 150 4.58 5.41 7.79
N LYS A 151 3.99 6.48 7.24
CA LYS A 151 4.74 7.54 6.60
C LYS A 151 5.62 8.31 7.57
N ALA A 152 5.09 8.70 8.73
CA ALA A 152 5.86 9.38 9.77
C ALA A 152 7.05 8.51 10.24
N LEU A 153 6.83 7.21 10.43
CA LEU A 153 7.90 6.26 10.72
C LEU A 153 8.94 6.20 9.61
N ARG A 154 8.51 6.03 8.35
CA ARG A 154 9.42 5.97 7.19
C ARG A 154 10.28 7.22 7.07
N ASP A 155 9.67 8.38 7.20
CA ASP A 155 10.36 9.67 7.09
C ASP A 155 11.37 9.85 8.24
N ALA A 156 11.02 9.44 9.47
CA ALA A 156 11.89 9.50 10.63
C ALA A 156 13.13 8.58 10.53
N VAL A 157 13.03 7.46 9.80
CA VAL A 157 14.14 6.52 9.62
C VAL A 157 14.71 6.54 8.20
N SER A 158 14.40 7.53 7.40
CA SER A 158 14.80 7.61 5.98
C SER A 158 16.31 7.52 5.78
N THR A 159 17.11 8.09 6.67
CA THR A 159 18.58 8.02 6.67
C THR A 159 19.12 6.68 7.18
N GLU A 160 18.28 5.92 7.88
CA GLU A 160 18.63 4.62 8.45
C GLU A 160 18.44 3.46 7.49
N ILE A 161 17.61 3.66 6.44
CA ILE A 161 17.31 2.63 5.44
C ILE A 161 18.40 2.64 4.37
N ASP A 162 19.35 1.75 4.51
CA ASP A 162 20.39 1.55 3.48
C ASP A 162 19.85 0.60 2.38
N LYS A 163 19.47 1.18 1.24
CA LYS A 163 18.95 0.47 0.06
C LYS A 163 20.03 -0.04 -0.89
N ALA A 164 21.28 0.35 -0.70
CA ALA A 164 22.38 -0.07 -1.56
C ALA A 164 22.63 -1.57 -1.43
N GLY A 165 22.55 -2.30 -2.53
CA GLY A 165 22.71 -3.77 -2.52
C GLY A 165 21.56 -4.53 -1.87
N TRP A 166 20.37 -3.92 -1.70
CA TRP A 166 19.16 -4.63 -1.28
C TRP A 166 18.50 -5.26 -2.52
N ASP A 167 18.80 -6.53 -2.77
CA ASP A 167 18.32 -7.26 -3.95
C ASP A 167 17.04 -8.09 -3.68
N HIS A 168 16.44 -7.94 -2.49
CA HIS A 168 15.26 -8.67 -2.12
C HIS A 168 14.00 -8.07 -2.72
N GLY A 169 13.01 -8.91 -3.02
CA GLY A 169 11.72 -8.51 -3.55
C GLY A 169 10.73 -7.99 -2.47
N TYR A 170 11.15 -7.87 -1.21
CA TYR A 170 10.38 -7.33 -0.10
C TYR A 170 11.02 -6.04 0.43
N CYS A 171 10.20 -5.26 1.11
CA CYS A 171 10.56 -3.93 1.58
C CYS A 171 11.71 -3.95 2.62
N PRO A 172 12.77 -3.13 2.44
CA PRO A 172 13.88 -3.05 3.40
C PRO A 172 13.46 -2.44 4.76
N LEU A 173 12.36 -1.67 4.79
CA LEU A 173 11.86 -1.08 6.02
C LEU A 173 11.02 -2.07 6.84
N CYS A 174 9.97 -2.68 6.23
CA CYS A 174 8.95 -3.42 6.96
C CYS A 174 8.76 -4.88 6.50
N GLY A 175 9.51 -5.35 5.51
CA GLY A 175 9.43 -6.72 5.00
C GLY A 175 8.18 -7.04 4.16
N SER A 176 7.30 -6.07 3.89
CA SER A 176 6.11 -6.30 3.06
C SER A 176 6.47 -6.45 1.59
N LEU A 177 5.59 -7.11 0.84
CA LEU A 177 5.74 -7.27 -0.60
C LEU A 177 5.41 -5.96 -1.35
N PRO A 178 5.87 -5.80 -2.58
CA PRO A 178 5.48 -4.68 -3.41
C PRO A 178 4.10 -4.89 -4.03
N ASN A 179 3.36 -3.80 -4.23
CA ASN A 179 2.12 -3.76 -5.01
C ASN A 179 2.29 -3.07 -6.37
N MET A 180 3.31 -2.22 -6.51
CA MET A 180 3.65 -1.50 -7.73
C MET A 180 5.14 -1.54 -8.00
N ALA A 181 5.49 -1.40 -9.27
CA ALA A 181 6.85 -1.11 -9.72
C ALA A 181 6.86 0.09 -10.64
N TYR A 182 8.01 0.70 -10.83
CA TYR A 182 8.20 1.70 -11.87
C TYR A 182 9.64 1.66 -12.43
N PHE A 183 9.80 2.16 -13.66
CA PHE A 183 11.10 2.52 -14.19
C PHE A 183 11.31 4.01 -14.00
N ASP A 184 12.42 4.38 -13.40
CA ASP A 184 12.80 5.78 -13.28
C ASP A 184 13.25 6.37 -14.65
N LYS A 185 13.56 7.66 -14.68
CA LYS A 185 14.04 8.36 -15.88
C LYS A 185 15.31 7.74 -16.49
N THR A 186 16.09 7.00 -15.71
CA THR A 186 17.29 6.27 -16.17
C THR A 186 17.00 4.84 -16.62
N GLY A 187 15.76 4.38 -16.44
CA GLY A 187 15.32 3.02 -16.74
C GLY A 187 15.66 2.00 -15.65
N LYS A 188 16.09 2.42 -14.46
CA LYS A 188 16.22 1.52 -13.30
C LYS A 188 14.86 1.17 -12.77
N ARG A 189 14.68 -0.11 -12.43
CA ARG A 189 13.44 -0.59 -11.79
C ARG A 189 13.45 -0.28 -10.30
N HIS A 190 12.33 0.22 -9.81
CA HIS A 190 12.03 0.40 -8.41
C HIS A 190 10.75 -0.35 -8.06
N LEU A 191 10.67 -0.84 -6.83
CA LEU A 191 9.48 -1.45 -6.24
C LEU A 191 8.90 -0.49 -5.20
N HIS A 192 7.58 -0.48 -5.08
CA HIS A 192 6.83 0.31 -4.10
C HIS A 192 6.14 -0.63 -3.11
N CYS A 193 6.31 -0.39 -1.82
CA CYS A 193 5.78 -1.23 -0.76
C CYS A 193 4.26 -1.08 -0.61
N GLU A 194 3.54 -2.19 -0.57
CA GLU A 194 2.09 -2.21 -0.35
C GLU A 194 1.64 -1.59 0.99
N LEU A 195 2.48 -1.67 2.03
CA LEU A 195 2.15 -1.24 3.38
C LEU A 195 2.64 0.17 3.70
N CYS A 196 3.97 0.38 3.71
CA CYS A 196 4.55 1.63 4.18
C CYS A 196 4.88 2.65 3.07
N GLY A 197 4.69 2.28 1.80
CA GLY A 197 5.00 3.13 0.66
C GLY A 197 6.50 3.40 0.44
N GLU A 198 7.40 2.62 1.09
CA GLU A 198 8.83 2.70 0.84
C GLU A 198 9.15 2.23 -0.58
N GLU A 199 10.14 2.88 -1.21
CA GLU A 199 10.57 2.54 -2.57
C GLU A 199 12.04 2.11 -2.56
N TRP A 200 12.34 1.01 -3.28
CA TRP A 200 13.71 0.48 -3.37
C TRP A 200 14.04 -0.04 -4.75
N PRO A 201 15.33 0.04 -5.16
CA PRO A 201 15.78 -0.50 -6.45
C PRO A 201 15.68 -2.02 -6.48
N HIS A 202 15.35 -2.59 -7.64
CA HIS A 202 15.27 -4.03 -7.83
C HIS A 202 15.69 -4.41 -9.27
N PRO A 203 16.39 -5.54 -9.47
CA PRO A 203 16.80 -5.97 -10.81
C PRO A 203 15.64 -6.14 -11.77
N ARG A 204 15.81 -5.68 -13.03
CA ARG A 204 14.76 -5.73 -14.07
C ARG A 204 14.33 -7.15 -14.43
N LEU A 205 15.30 -8.07 -14.52
CA LEU A 205 15.10 -9.46 -14.92
C LEU A 205 15.07 -10.38 -13.70
N ASN A 206 14.33 -9.96 -12.67
CA ASN A 206 14.12 -10.73 -11.45
C ASN A 206 12.67 -10.59 -10.99
N CYS A 207 12.03 -11.72 -10.68
CA CYS A 207 10.69 -11.72 -10.10
C CYS A 207 10.74 -11.28 -8.64
N PRO A 208 10.05 -10.21 -8.21
CA PRO A 208 10.10 -9.75 -6.82
C PRO A 208 9.46 -10.74 -5.84
N PHE A 209 8.65 -11.68 -6.32
CA PHE A 209 7.90 -12.60 -5.46
C PHE A 209 8.62 -13.93 -5.21
N CYS A 210 9.29 -14.48 -6.23
CA CYS A 210 9.95 -15.79 -6.12
C CYS A 210 11.42 -15.76 -6.55
N GLN A 211 11.97 -14.58 -6.81
CA GLN A 211 13.38 -14.34 -7.20
C GLN A 211 13.81 -15.11 -8.46
N ASN A 212 12.85 -15.48 -9.30
CA ASN A 212 13.13 -16.15 -10.56
C ASN A 212 13.81 -15.19 -11.53
N GLN A 213 14.93 -15.62 -12.13
CA GLN A 213 15.72 -14.87 -13.12
C GLN A 213 15.72 -15.53 -14.50
N VAL A 214 14.96 -16.63 -14.67
CA VAL A 214 14.86 -17.32 -15.95
C VAL A 214 14.07 -16.50 -16.94
N GLN A 215 14.75 -15.86 -17.87
CA GLN A 215 14.20 -14.88 -18.81
C GLN A 215 12.98 -15.41 -19.59
N LYS A 216 12.99 -16.69 -20.01
CA LYS A 216 11.87 -17.32 -20.74
C LYS A 216 10.57 -17.42 -19.95
N SER A 217 10.64 -17.35 -18.63
CA SER A 217 9.47 -17.40 -17.73
C SER A 217 9.04 -16.03 -17.19
N LEU A 218 9.76 -14.98 -17.52
CA LEU A 218 9.43 -13.60 -17.24
C LEU A 218 8.91 -12.94 -18.50
N GLY A 219 7.87 -12.11 -18.36
CA GLY A 219 7.33 -11.38 -19.48
C GLY A 219 6.51 -10.18 -19.01
N TYR A 220 5.97 -9.46 -19.97
CA TYR A 220 5.04 -8.37 -19.70
C TYR A 220 4.00 -8.29 -20.82
N PHE A 221 2.89 -7.66 -20.51
CA PHE A 221 1.92 -7.18 -21.48
C PHE A 221 1.41 -5.80 -21.05
N HIS A 222 0.87 -5.06 -21.97
CA HIS A 222 0.31 -3.72 -21.75
C HIS A 222 -1.08 -3.63 -22.38
N SER A 223 -1.87 -2.67 -21.92
CA SER A 223 -3.08 -2.28 -22.62
C SER A 223 -2.71 -1.40 -23.81
N GLU A 224 -3.34 -1.61 -24.94
CA GLU A 224 -3.14 -0.76 -26.14
C GLU A 224 -3.60 0.68 -25.90
N GLU A 225 -4.46 0.89 -24.90
CA GLU A 225 -5.06 2.18 -24.57
C GLU A 225 -4.19 3.05 -23.65
N GLU A 226 -3.14 2.46 -23.00
CA GLU A 226 -2.35 3.16 -21.99
C GLU A 226 -0.85 2.97 -22.17
N GLU A 227 -0.25 3.87 -22.94
CA GLU A 227 1.19 3.89 -23.10
C GLU A 227 1.91 4.18 -21.78
N GLY A 228 3.00 3.45 -21.51
CA GLY A 228 3.80 3.59 -20.28
C GLY A 228 3.29 2.78 -19.08
N PHE A 229 2.12 2.11 -19.20
CA PHE A 229 1.59 1.21 -18.18
C PHE A 229 1.62 -0.23 -18.66
N ARG A 230 2.11 -1.14 -17.82
CA ARG A 230 2.21 -2.54 -18.15
C ARG A 230 2.06 -3.45 -16.94
N VAL A 231 1.84 -4.72 -17.20
CA VAL A 231 1.83 -5.81 -16.24
C VAL A 231 3.07 -6.67 -16.47
N ASP A 232 4.03 -6.65 -15.54
CA ASP A 232 5.14 -7.60 -15.53
C ASP A 232 4.69 -8.88 -14.82
N PHE A 233 4.93 -10.06 -15.42
CA PHE A 233 4.50 -11.34 -14.87
C PHE A 233 5.62 -12.38 -14.78
N CYS A 234 5.42 -13.36 -13.89
CA CYS A 234 6.30 -14.50 -13.73
C CYS A 234 5.50 -15.81 -13.87
N ARG A 235 5.81 -16.63 -14.89
CA ARG A 235 5.18 -17.93 -15.11
C ARG A 235 5.60 -19.00 -14.09
N LYS A 236 6.71 -18.79 -13.36
CA LYS A 236 7.17 -19.75 -12.33
C LYS A 236 6.28 -19.70 -11.09
N CYS A 237 5.92 -18.50 -10.60
CA CYS A 237 5.07 -18.36 -9.41
C CYS A 237 3.64 -17.91 -9.73
N ASN A 238 3.34 -17.67 -11.01
CA ASN A 238 2.03 -17.22 -11.52
C ASN A 238 1.55 -15.88 -10.94
N ARG A 239 2.49 -15.01 -10.50
CA ARG A 239 2.20 -13.68 -9.96
C ARG A 239 2.57 -12.59 -10.94
N TYR A 240 1.94 -11.43 -10.78
CA TYR A 240 2.21 -10.23 -11.58
C TYR A 240 2.43 -9.01 -10.69
N ILE A 241 2.96 -7.94 -11.30
CA ILE A 241 3.07 -6.61 -10.69
C ILE A 241 2.80 -5.55 -11.76
N LYS A 242 1.99 -4.56 -11.42
CA LYS A 242 1.75 -3.41 -12.28
C LYS A 242 2.97 -2.50 -12.27
N THR A 243 3.35 -1.99 -13.44
CA THR A 243 4.58 -1.22 -13.62
C THR A 243 4.31 0.02 -14.45
N VAL A 244 4.81 1.17 -13.98
CA VAL A 244 4.79 2.45 -14.69
C VAL A 244 6.16 2.75 -15.27
N ASP A 245 6.24 3.15 -16.52
CA ASP A 245 7.48 3.62 -17.13
C ASP A 245 7.53 5.17 -17.09
N LYS A 246 8.22 5.72 -16.09
CA LYS A 246 8.36 7.19 -15.93
C LYS A 246 9.21 7.86 -17.02
N ARG A 247 9.76 7.10 -17.95
CA ARG A 247 10.40 7.67 -19.15
C ARG A 247 9.35 8.08 -20.19
N ILE A 248 8.17 7.42 -20.14
CA ILE A 248 7.02 7.65 -21.02
C ILE A 248 5.98 8.50 -20.28
N VAL A 249 5.60 8.12 -19.06
CA VAL A 249 4.66 8.86 -18.22
C VAL A 249 5.45 9.84 -17.35
N GLU A 250 5.77 11.02 -17.91
CA GLU A 250 6.67 11.99 -17.26
C GLU A 250 6.13 12.53 -15.94
N ASP A 251 4.83 12.69 -15.84
CA ASP A 251 4.10 13.21 -14.71
C ASP A 251 3.24 12.15 -14.01
N ALA A 252 3.79 10.92 -13.91
CA ALA A 252 3.16 9.85 -13.15
C ALA A 252 2.87 10.31 -11.72
N ALA A 253 1.65 10.03 -11.27
CA ALA A 253 1.24 10.30 -9.90
C ALA A 253 2.03 9.44 -8.89
N PRO A 254 1.96 9.70 -7.59
CA PRO A 254 2.49 8.81 -6.57
C PRO A 254 1.99 7.37 -6.77
N MET A 255 2.86 6.38 -6.56
CA MET A 255 2.58 4.97 -6.89
C MET A 255 1.34 4.42 -6.17
N GLU A 256 0.99 4.97 -5.02
CA GLU A 256 -0.25 4.63 -4.30
C GLU A 256 -1.52 5.05 -5.06
N LEU A 257 -1.47 6.17 -5.76
CA LEU A 257 -2.57 6.65 -6.62
C LEU A 257 -2.61 5.88 -7.94
N GLU A 258 -1.45 5.66 -8.56
CA GLU A 258 -1.34 4.85 -9.77
C GLU A 258 -1.83 3.41 -9.56
N TYR A 259 -1.59 2.85 -8.35
CA TYR A 259 -2.13 1.54 -7.97
C TYR A 259 -3.66 1.51 -8.04
N LEU A 260 -4.33 2.53 -7.49
CA LEU A 260 -5.79 2.65 -7.52
C LEU A 260 -6.33 2.95 -8.92
N ALA A 261 -5.64 3.82 -9.65
CA ALA A 261 -6.06 4.24 -10.98
C ALA A 261 -5.88 3.17 -12.07
N SER A 262 -5.11 2.11 -11.79
CA SER A 262 -4.76 1.04 -12.74
C SER A 262 -5.44 -0.30 -12.43
N ILE A 263 -6.64 -0.30 -11.81
CA ILE A 263 -7.39 -1.53 -11.48
C ILE A 263 -7.72 -2.35 -12.74
N HIS A 264 -7.93 -1.72 -13.89
CA HIS A 264 -8.15 -2.40 -15.15
C HIS A 264 -6.99 -3.33 -15.56
N LEU A 265 -5.73 -3.01 -15.15
CA LEU A 265 -4.58 -3.88 -15.36
C LEU A 265 -4.63 -5.14 -14.48
N ASP A 266 -5.24 -5.06 -13.29
CA ASP A 266 -5.48 -6.24 -12.45
C ASP A 266 -6.49 -7.17 -13.13
N LEU A 267 -7.56 -6.62 -13.68
CA LEU A 267 -8.55 -7.39 -14.46
C LEU A 267 -7.91 -8.05 -15.68
N LEU A 268 -7.04 -7.32 -16.37
CA LEU A 268 -6.29 -7.85 -17.52
C LEU A 268 -5.36 -8.99 -17.08
N ALA A 269 -4.62 -8.83 -15.97
CA ALA A 269 -3.73 -9.85 -15.41
C ALA A 269 -4.50 -11.13 -15.06
N HIS A 270 -5.65 -10.99 -14.38
CA HIS A 270 -6.51 -12.13 -14.03
C HIS A 270 -7.07 -12.83 -15.28
N LYS A 271 -7.46 -12.08 -16.32
CA LYS A 271 -7.91 -12.65 -17.61
C LYS A 271 -6.80 -13.49 -18.27
N HIS A 272 -5.53 -13.12 -18.09
CA HIS A 272 -4.38 -13.87 -18.55
C HIS A 272 -3.95 -15.00 -17.58
N GLY A 273 -4.68 -15.22 -16.48
CA GLY A 273 -4.48 -16.30 -15.53
C GLY A 273 -3.40 -16.04 -14.47
N PHE A 274 -2.95 -14.79 -14.30
CA PHE A 274 -2.03 -14.39 -13.22
C PHE A 274 -2.80 -13.91 -11.99
N LYS A 275 -2.16 -14.08 -10.79
CA LYS A 275 -2.75 -13.78 -9.47
C LYS A 275 -1.78 -13.03 -8.56
#